data_fa244229783867d8b6ff46cf326bb2d4
#
_entry.id   fa244229783867d8b6ff46cf326bb2d4
#
_cell.length_a   1.000
_cell.length_b   1.000
_cell.length_c   1.000
_cell.angle_alpha   90.00
_cell.angle_beta   90.00
_cell.angle_gamma   90.00
#
_symmetry.space_group_name_H-M   'P 1'
#
loop_
_entity.id
_entity.type
_entity.pdbx_description
1 polymer ?
#
loop_
_entity_poly.entity_id
_entity_poly.type
_entity_poly.pdbx_seq_one_letter_code
_entity_poly.pdbx_strand_id
1 'polypeptide(L)'
;MISPDSPLDHVTPYDRFAWGDEQIELWLASGEHQRELSAYFGAAEYQALAALARRARRAPLADAALRVLVVPGIMGSQLGLLRRAPLPHDIVWLDPIDIQLGRLAALRFPGPAPIVPLGVVLFSYLRLKLYLRAHGLAAEFHDYDWRLPVTQLGGALAGRVRAAGSRVAIVAHSMGGLVARAALALAGTGNVERLVLLGTPHCGSFAAVQAVRGTYAVVRKVARLAAEASAESLAAEIFSTFPSLYDLMPVGAGPTDLLDARAWPPTGPQPRTALLQAARAARGRLAPPDERFINIVGVGQETVTAVARRHDDFVYTLTRHGDGTVPAASAVLAGVRSAYARVAHSDLTRDPVVAAAVVDVLRRGATTRLPGKWLSGSRACTQVSDRQLRRSHARKVDWAALTPEERRLFLQNLNEPPQFKLRVPGAARGARCRRA
;
A
#
# COMPACT_ATOMS: atom_id res chain seq x y z
N MET A 1 31.16 -7.59 -8.18
CA MET A 1 31.33 -6.88 -9.47
C MET A 1 30.11 -7.24 -10.33
N ILE A 2 29.23 -6.29 -10.57
CA ILE A 2 28.10 -6.47 -11.48
C ILE A 2 28.70 -6.44 -12.88
N SER A 3 28.46 -7.51 -13.67
CA SER A 3 28.94 -7.61 -15.06
C SER A 3 28.46 -6.40 -15.88
N PRO A 4 29.28 -5.86 -16.81
CA PRO A 4 28.87 -4.76 -17.70
C PRO A 4 27.73 -5.13 -18.65
N ASP A 5 27.37 -6.40 -18.78
CA ASP A 5 26.18 -6.91 -19.50
C ASP A 5 24.96 -7.05 -18.58
N SER A 6 24.83 -6.18 -17.55
CA SER A 6 23.61 -6.10 -16.75
C SER A 6 22.43 -5.82 -17.68
N PRO A 7 21.27 -6.55 -17.54
CA PRO A 7 20.11 -6.40 -18.42
C PRO A 7 19.36 -5.09 -18.16
N LEU A 8 20.07 -3.95 -18.20
CA LEU A 8 19.49 -2.60 -18.06
C LEU A 8 18.69 -2.18 -19.31
N ASP A 9 18.80 -2.93 -20.41
CA ASP A 9 18.09 -2.65 -21.66
C ASP A 9 16.84 -3.51 -21.86
N HIS A 10 16.50 -4.34 -20.87
CA HIS A 10 15.31 -5.17 -20.97
C HIS A 10 14.06 -4.35 -20.69
N VAL A 11 13.22 -4.12 -21.71
CA VAL A 11 11.91 -3.47 -21.58
C VAL A 11 10.85 -4.54 -21.36
N THR A 12 10.17 -4.49 -20.24
CA THR A 12 9.05 -5.37 -19.95
C THR A 12 7.71 -4.77 -20.40
N PRO A 13 6.65 -5.56 -20.56
CA PRO A 13 5.31 -5.03 -20.80
C PRO A 13 4.81 -4.11 -19.68
N TYR A 14 5.34 -4.24 -18.45
CA TYR A 14 4.96 -3.43 -17.29
C TYR A 14 5.58 -2.03 -17.32
N ASP A 15 6.74 -1.85 -17.93
CA ASP A 15 7.41 -0.55 -18.08
C ASP A 15 6.54 0.50 -18.81
N ARG A 16 5.60 0.04 -19.64
CA ARG A 16 4.64 0.92 -20.33
C ARG A 16 3.73 1.69 -19.36
N PHE A 17 3.57 1.21 -18.14
CA PHE A 17 2.77 1.91 -17.11
C PHE A 17 3.55 3.00 -16.38
N ALA A 18 4.85 3.17 -16.66
CA ALA A 18 5.65 4.31 -16.23
C ALA A 18 5.45 5.57 -17.11
N TRP A 19 4.55 5.53 -18.09
CA TRP A 19 4.23 6.72 -18.92
C TRP A 19 3.39 7.77 -18.20
N GLY A 20 3.07 7.53 -16.95
CA GLY A 20 2.31 8.44 -16.11
C GLY A 20 0.80 8.21 -16.20
N ASP A 21 0.14 8.54 -15.11
CA ASP A 21 -1.29 8.33 -14.95
C ASP A 21 -2.14 9.19 -15.88
N GLU A 22 -1.71 10.41 -16.21
CA GLU A 22 -2.43 11.29 -17.13
C GLU A 22 -2.51 10.72 -18.55
N GLN A 23 -1.43 10.13 -19.05
CA GLN A 23 -1.41 9.47 -20.35
C GLN A 23 -2.32 8.23 -20.37
N ILE A 24 -2.29 7.45 -19.28
CA ILE A 24 -3.19 6.29 -19.13
C ILE A 24 -4.66 6.74 -19.08
N GLU A 25 -4.98 7.85 -18.41
CA GLU A 25 -6.33 8.43 -18.40
C GLU A 25 -6.79 8.86 -19.81
N LEU A 26 -5.89 9.42 -20.61
CA LEU A 26 -6.20 9.78 -22.00
C LEU A 26 -6.53 8.52 -22.82
N TRP A 27 -5.74 7.47 -22.74
CA TRP A 27 -5.98 6.22 -23.44
C TRP A 27 -7.26 5.51 -22.96
N LEU A 28 -7.56 5.53 -21.67
CA LEU A 28 -8.83 5.01 -21.14
C LEU A 28 -10.03 5.78 -21.70
N ALA A 29 -9.92 7.10 -21.87
CA ALA A 29 -11.00 7.93 -22.38
C ALA A 29 -11.18 7.79 -23.90
N SER A 30 -10.08 7.71 -24.67
CA SER A 30 -10.09 7.58 -26.14
C SER A 30 -10.40 6.16 -26.61
N GLY A 31 -10.02 5.15 -25.83
CA GLY A 31 -10.07 3.73 -26.22
C GLY A 31 -8.77 3.23 -26.87
N GLU A 32 -7.76 4.08 -26.97
CA GLU A 32 -6.42 3.65 -27.40
C GLU A 32 -5.83 2.64 -26.43
N HIS A 33 -4.99 1.74 -26.92
CA HIS A 33 -4.36 0.69 -26.13
C HIS A 33 -5.33 -0.18 -25.29
N GLN A 34 -6.60 -0.31 -25.76
CA GLN A 34 -7.63 -1.08 -25.06
C GLN A 34 -7.20 -2.51 -24.72
N ARG A 35 -6.49 -3.17 -25.64
CA ARG A 35 -6.05 -4.56 -25.46
C ARG A 35 -5.07 -4.68 -24.30
N GLU A 36 -4.06 -3.83 -24.27
CA GLU A 36 -3.01 -3.80 -23.24
C GLU A 36 -3.59 -3.39 -21.89
N LEU A 37 -4.40 -2.33 -21.87
CA LEU A 37 -5.05 -1.84 -20.65
C LEU A 37 -6.06 -2.87 -20.09
N SER A 38 -6.79 -3.59 -20.97
CA SER A 38 -7.69 -4.67 -20.53
C SER A 38 -6.92 -5.87 -19.99
N ALA A 39 -5.74 -6.16 -20.53
CA ALA A 39 -4.87 -7.21 -19.99
C ALA A 39 -4.32 -6.84 -18.60
N TYR A 40 -3.99 -5.56 -18.40
CA TYR A 40 -3.48 -5.07 -17.12
C TYR A 40 -4.56 -4.94 -16.04
N PHE A 41 -5.67 -4.27 -16.35
CA PHE A 41 -6.74 -4.01 -15.37
C PHE A 41 -7.78 -5.15 -15.28
N GLY A 42 -7.90 -5.97 -16.29
CA GLY A 42 -9.03 -6.87 -16.52
C GLY A 42 -10.16 -6.19 -17.28
N ALA A 43 -10.89 -6.95 -18.09
CA ALA A 43 -11.91 -6.39 -18.99
C ALA A 43 -12.99 -5.56 -18.27
N ALA A 44 -13.52 -6.08 -17.15
CA ALA A 44 -14.57 -5.39 -16.39
C ALA A 44 -14.06 -4.10 -15.75
N GLU A 45 -12.84 -4.14 -15.15
CA GLU A 45 -12.23 -2.96 -14.54
C GLU A 45 -11.85 -1.92 -15.59
N TYR A 46 -11.31 -2.34 -16.75
CA TYR A 46 -11.04 -1.45 -17.87
C TYR A 46 -12.29 -0.68 -18.30
N GLN A 47 -13.43 -1.35 -18.50
CA GLN A 47 -14.69 -0.70 -18.88
C GLN A 47 -15.14 0.33 -17.85
N ALA A 48 -15.03 0.00 -16.56
CA ALA A 48 -15.39 0.92 -15.48
C ALA A 48 -14.44 2.13 -15.42
N LEU A 49 -13.13 1.94 -15.56
CA LEU A 49 -12.14 3.01 -15.59
C LEU A 49 -12.31 3.89 -16.84
N ALA A 50 -12.55 3.30 -18.02
CA ALA A 50 -12.80 4.04 -19.25
C ALA A 50 -14.07 4.92 -19.16
N ALA A 51 -15.14 4.40 -18.54
CA ALA A 51 -16.35 5.19 -18.28
C ALA A 51 -16.07 6.37 -17.33
N LEU A 52 -15.32 6.12 -16.25
CA LEU A 52 -14.90 7.17 -15.31
C LEU A 52 -13.99 8.20 -15.97
N ALA A 53 -13.02 7.79 -16.79
CA ALA A 53 -12.10 8.69 -17.49
C ALA A 53 -12.85 9.62 -18.46
N ARG A 54 -13.79 9.08 -19.27
CA ARG A 54 -14.65 9.90 -20.13
C ARG A 54 -15.50 10.88 -19.35
N ARG A 55 -16.05 10.47 -18.19
CA ARG A 55 -16.84 11.34 -17.33
C ARG A 55 -15.97 12.42 -16.69
N ALA A 56 -14.78 12.07 -16.21
CA ALA A 56 -13.83 13.01 -15.59
C ALA A 56 -13.42 14.12 -16.56
N ARG A 57 -13.21 13.80 -17.84
CA ARG A 57 -12.88 14.80 -18.88
C ARG A 57 -14.02 15.80 -19.19
N ARG A 58 -15.26 15.40 -18.96
CA ARG A 58 -16.44 16.24 -19.22
C ARG A 58 -16.94 16.98 -17.99
N ALA A 59 -16.53 16.54 -16.80
CA ALA A 59 -17.00 17.14 -15.56
C ALA A 59 -16.39 18.54 -15.38
N PRO A 60 -17.23 19.58 -15.20
CA PRO A 60 -16.71 20.90 -14.82
C PRO A 60 -16.09 20.82 -13.43
N LEU A 61 -15.05 21.60 -13.17
CA LEU A 61 -14.51 21.71 -11.83
C LEU A 61 -15.53 22.39 -10.91
N ALA A 62 -15.86 21.72 -9.81
CA ALA A 62 -16.79 22.25 -8.81
C ALA A 62 -16.17 23.42 -8.02
N ASP A 63 -14.86 23.37 -7.82
CA ASP A 63 -14.06 24.44 -7.20
C ASP A 63 -12.64 24.40 -7.83
N ALA A 64 -12.38 25.33 -8.73
CA ALA A 64 -11.09 25.43 -9.42
C ALA A 64 -9.93 25.81 -8.49
N ALA A 65 -10.23 26.41 -7.34
CA ALA A 65 -9.22 26.79 -6.34
C ALA A 65 -8.84 25.66 -5.38
N LEU A 66 -9.60 24.56 -5.33
CA LEU A 66 -9.34 23.41 -4.47
C LEU A 66 -8.59 22.30 -5.23
N ARG A 67 -7.35 22.04 -4.87
CA ARG A 67 -6.57 20.88 -5.36
C ARG A 67 -6.71 19.71 -4.40
N VAL A 68 -6.87 18.50 -4.92
CA VAL A 68 -6.98 17.28 -4.14
C VAL A 68 -5.74 16.40 -4.38
N LEU A 69 -4.86 16.29 -3.39
CA LEU A 69 -3.69 15.41 -3.46
C LEU A 69 -4.07 14.00 -2.96
N VAL A 70 -3.96 13.00 -3.80
CA VAL A 70 -4.12 11.59 -3.43
C VAL A 70 -2.74 11.03 -3.11
N VAL A 71 -2.53 10.67 -1.84
CA VAL A 71 -1.24 10.22 -1.30
C VAL A 71 -1.30 8.72 -1.03
N PRO A 72 -0.52 7.89 -1.75
CA PRO A 72 -0.56 6.43 -1.60
C PRO A 72 0.07 5.96 -0.28
N GLY A 73 -0.13 4.67 0.04
CA GLY A 73 0.55 4.00 1.15
C GLY A 73 1.94 3.49 0.79
N ILE A 74 2.56 2.76 1.72
CA ILE A 74 3.80 2.01 1.45
C ILE A 74 3.55 1.05 0.28
N MET A 75 4.56 0.87 -0.59
CA MET A 75 4.47 0.05 -1.81
C MET A 75 3.42 0.54 -2.83
N GLY A 76 2.83 1.71 -2.62
CA GLY A 76 1.76 2.27 -3.45
C GLY A 76 2.25 3.16 -4.60
N SER A 77 3.53 3.50 -4.65
CA SER A 77 4.18 4.09 -5.83
C SER A 77 4.99 3.04 -6.57
N GLN A 78 5.02 3.15 -7.89
CA GLN A 78 5.99 2.44 -8.70
C GLN A 78 7.37 3.03 -8.42
N LEU A 79 8.36 2.17 -8.22
CA LEU A 79 9.75 2.57 -8.03
C LEU A 79 10.62 1.95 -9.11
N GLY A 80 11.56 2.71 -9.63
CA GLY A 80 12.41 2.20 -10.69
C GLY A 80 13.51 3.16 -11.12
N LEU A 81 14.00 2.98 -12.33
CA LEU A 81 15.11 3.72 -12.91
C LEU A 81 14.64 4.57 -14.09
N LEU A 82 15.16 5.79 -14.17
CA LEU A 82 14.91 6.63 -15.34
C LEU A 82 15.69 6.07 -16.55
N ARG A 83 15.01 5.91 -17.67
CA ARG A 83 15.60 5.63 -18.98
C ARG A 83 15.50 6.86 -19.89
N ARG A 84 16.39 6.96 -20.87
CA ARG A 84 16.34 8.00 -21.89
C ARG A 84 15.22 7.70 -22.90
N ALA A 85 14.50 8.75 -23.30
CA ALA A 85 13.52 8.63 -24.38
C ALA A 85 14.17 8.06 -25.66
N PRO A 86 13.44 7.25 -26.46
CA PRO A 86 12.00 6.98 -26.40
C PRO A 86 11.58 5.79 -25.52
N LEU A 87 12.50 5.17 -24.77
CA LEU A 87 12.17 4.02 -23.92
C LEU A 87 11.35 4.44 -22.72
N PRO A 88 10.35 3.62 -22.29
CA PRO A 88 9.68 3.83 -21.03
C PRO A 88 10.66 3.64 -19.86
N HIS A 89 10.40 4.29 -18.73
CA HIS A 89 11.19 4.09 -17.52
C HIS A 89 11.10 2.65 -17.03
N ASP A 90 12.12 2.21 -16.33
CA ASP A 90 12.30 0.84 -15.86
C ASP A 90 11.62 0.64 -14.49
N ILE A 91 10.46 -0.02 -14.45
CA ILE A 91 9.73 -0.30 -13.21
C ILE A 91 10.34 -1.53 -12.53
N VAL A 92 10.98 -1.33 -11.39
CA VAL A 92 11.44 -2.44 -10.51
C VAL A 92 10.33 -2.87 -9.55
N TRP A 93 9.61 -1.91 -8.96
CA TRP A 93 8.45 -2.16 -8.11
C TRP A 93 7.19 -1.57 -8.76
N LEU A 94 6.18 -2.30 -9.22
CA LEU A 94 6.03 -3.75 -9.08
C LEU A 94 6.04 -4.34 -10.50
N ASP A 95 7.16 -4.90 -10.93
CA ASP A 95 7.26 -5.68 -12.16
C ASP A 95 7.53 -7.16 -11.84
N PRO A 96 6.59 -8.08 -12.17
CA PRO A 96 6.77 -9.50 -11.88
C PRO A 96 7.93 -10.16 -12.62
N ILE A 97 8.28 -9.67 -13.80
CA ILE A 97 9.40 -10.20 -14.60
C ILE A 97 10.71 -9.83 -13.92
N ASP A 98 10.84 -8.58 -13.49
CA ASP A 98 12.00 -8.10 -12.76
C ASP A 98 12.17 -8.80 -11.41
N ILE A 99 11.06 -9.10 -10.74
CA ILE A 99 11.07 -9.90 -9.51
C ILE A 99 11.62 -11.31 -9.79
N GLN A 100 11.19 -11.96 -10.87
CA GLN A 100 11.71 -13.26 -11.28
C GLN A 100 13.21 -13.24 -11.55
N LEU A 101 13.70 -12.17 -12.18
CA LEU A 101 15.11 -11.96 -12.52
C LEU A 101 15.96 -11.53 -11.32
N GLY A 102 15.40 -11.42 -10.11
CA GLY A 102 16.13 -11.03 -8.90
C GLY A 102 16.43 -9.53 -8.80
N ARG A 103 15.85 -8.69 -9.67
CA ARG A 103 16.12 -7.24 -9.73
C ARG A 103 15.57 -6.47 -8.51
N LEU A 104 14.75 -7.07 -7.66
CA LEU A 104 14.33 -6.48 -6.38
C LEU A 104 15.51 -6.05 -5.49
N ALA A 105 16.70 -6.64 -5.67
CA ALA A 105 17.90 -6.22 -4.96
C ALA A 105 18.24 -4.73 -5.16
N ALA A 106 17.81 -4.13 -6.29
CA ALA A 106 17.96 -2.70 -6.56
C ALA A 106 17.18 -1.82 -5.56
N LEU A 107 16.13 -2.35 -4.92
CA LEU A 107 15.35 -1.62 -3.91
C LEU A 107 16.04 -1.51 -2.55
N ARG A 108 17.15 -2.21 -2.29
CA ARG A 108 17.90 -2.09 -1.04
C ARG A 108 18.18 -0.62 -0.72
N PHE A 109 18.05 -0.22 0.56
CA PHE A 109 18.23 1.17 0.96
C PHE A 109 19.15 1.28 2.21
N PRO A 110 20.18 2.14 2.20
CA PRO A 110 20.73 2.78 0.99
C PRO A 110 21.27 1.73 0.01
N GLY A 111 21.22 2.04 -1.28
CA GLY A 111 21.65 1.13 -2.32
C GLY A 111 22.36 1.84 -3.47
N PRO A 112 23.04 1.10 -4.34
CA PRO A 112 23.81 1.67 -5.45
C PRO A 112 22.92 2.18 -6.58
N ALA A 113 21.67 1.68 -6.70
CA ALA A 113 20.77 2.06 -7.77
C ALA A 113 20.04 3.37 -7.45
N PRO A 114 20.01 4.34 -8.40
CA PRO A 114 19.30 5.62 -8.24
C PRO A 114 17.80 5.43 -8.47
N ILE A 115 17.16 4.68 -7.57
CA ILE A 115 15.73 4.41 -7.63
C ILE A 115 14.93 5.68 -7.33
N VAL A 116 13.94 5.95 -8.19
CA VAL A 116 13.02 7.08 -8.09
C VAL A 116 11.55 6.62 -8.17
N PRO A 117 10.59 7.41 -7.67
CA PRO A 117 9.18 7.16 -7.95
C PRO A 117 8.87 7.46 -9.43
N LEU A 118 8.07 6.59 -10.04
CA LEU A 118 7.69 6.63 -11.46
C LEU A 118 6.16 6.75 -11.64
N GLY A 119 5.46 7.19 -10.60
CA GLY A 119 4.01 7.26 -10.53
C GLY A 119 3.44 6.31 -9.48
N VAL A 120 2.11 6.19 -9.44
CA VAL A 120 1.42 5.32 -8.49
C VAL A 120 1.11 3.96 -9.09
N VAL A 121 0.90 2.97 -8.24
CA VAL A 121 0.39 1.65 -8.65
C VAL A 121 -1.06 1.80 -9.09
N LEU A 122 -1.30 1.85 -10.40
CA LEU A 122 -2.55 2.27 -11.03
C LEU A 122 -3.76 1.40 -10.62
N PHE A 123 -3.62 0.08 -10.56
CA PHE A 123 -4.72 -0.80 -10.17
C PHE A 123 -5.19 -0.60 -8.72
N SER A 124 -4.39 0.09 -7.89
CA SER A 124 -4.76 0.42 -6.51
C SER A 124 -5.43 1.79 -6.38
N TYR A 125 -5.02 2.79 -7.18
CA TYR A 125 -5.38 4.18 -6.91
C TYR A 125 -6.13 4.89 -8.04
N LEU A 126 -6.01 4.44 -9.30
CA LEU A 126 -6.55 5.16 -10.44
C LEU A 126 -8.08 5.32 -10.37
N ARG A 127 -8.78 4.29 -9.88
CA ARG A 127 -10.25 4.35 -9.71
C ARG A 127 -10.65 5.51 -8.79
N LEU A 128 -9.99 5.69 -7.66
CA LEU A 128 -10.28 6.79 -6.73
C LEU A 128 -10.05 8.14 -7.39
N LYS A 129 -8.89 8.35 -8.03
CA LYS A 129 -8.58 9.62 -8.72
C LYS A 129 -9.61 9.95 -9.79
N LEU A 130 -9.91 8.99 -10.67
CA LEU A 130 -10.93 9.19 -11.72
C LEU A 130 -12.33 9.44 -11.15
N TYR A 131 -12.68 8.77 -10.05
CA TYR A 131 -13.96 9.00 -9.38
C TYR A 131 -14.06 10.43 -8.84
N LEU A 132 -13.00 10.92 -8.17
CA LEU A 132 -12.94 12.30 -7.68
C LEU A 132 -13.04 13.31 -8.84
N ARG A 133 -12.28 13.11 -9.91
CA ARG A 133 -12.32 13.96 -11.12
C ARG A 133 -13.69 13.93 -11.80
N ALA A 134 -14.33 12.76 -11.89
CA ALA A 134 -15.69 12.63 -12.43
C ALA A 134 -16.76 13.35 -11.59
N HIS A 135 -16.42 13.73 -10.35
CA HIS A 135 -17.24 14.57 -9.49
C HIS A 135 -16.74 16.03 -9.41
N GLY A 136 -15.95 16.47 -10.38
CA GLY A 136 -15.50 17.87 -10.48
C GLY A 136 -14.44 18.29 -9.45
N LEU A 137 -13.70 17.35 -8.90
CA LEU A 137 -12.59 17.63 -7.98
C LEU A 137 -11.25 17.55 -8.71
N ALA A 138 -10.38 18.55 -8.57
CA ALA A 138 -9.06 18.59 -9.21
C ALA A 138 -8.09 17.63 -8.52
N ALA A 139 -8.32 16.32 -8.70
CA ALA A 139 -7.51 15.28 -8.06
C ALA A 139 -6.26 14.95 -8.87
N GLU A 140 -5.14 14.88 -8.18
CA GLU A 140 -3.82 14.50 -8.70
C GLU A 140 -3.10 13.59 -7.71
N PHE A 141 -2.15 12.79 -8.19
CA PHE A 141 -1.34 11.94 -7.32
C PHE A 141 -0.13 12.69 -6.76
N HIS A 142 0.27 12.29 -5.56
CA HIS A 142 1.56 12.58 -4.97
C HIS A 142 2.27 11.25 -4.72
N ASP A 143 2.99 10.78 -5.71
CA ASP A 143 3.87 9.61 -5.62
C ASP A 143 5.18 9.98 -4.92
N TYR A 144 5.81 8.99 -4.31
CA TYR A 144 7.04 9.20 -3.56
C TYR A 144 7.79 7.87 -3.36
N ASP A 145 9.08 7.97 -3.08
CA ASP A 145 9.89 6.81 -2.69
C ASP A 145 9.51 6.34 -1.29
N TRP A 146 8.62 5.38 -1.24
CA TRP A 146 8.05 4.85 0.00
C TRP A 146 9.04 4.10 0.89
N ARG A 147 10.30 3.92 0.48
CA ARG A 147 11.37 3.35 1.32
C ARG A 147 11.89 4.35 2.35
N LEU A 148 11.78 5.66 2.06
CA LEU A 148 12.33 6.75 2.86
C LEU A 148 11.57 6.97 4.18
N PRO A 149 12.22 7.62 5.19
CA PRO A 149 11.56 7.97 6.44
C PRO A 149 10.31 8.83 6.22
N VAL A 150 9.24 8.56 6.97
CA VAL A 150 7.96 9.32 6.90
C VAL A 150 8.18 10.81 7.08
N THR A 151 9.09 11.24 7.94
CA THR A 151 9.40 12.67 8.16
C THR A 151 10.04 13.33 6.93
N GLN A 152 10.90 12.63 6.20
CA GLN A 152 11.47 13.12 4.95
C GLN A 152 10.41 13.23 3.86
N LEU A 153 9.54 12.22 3.74
CA LEU A 153 8.41 12.20 2.81
C LEU A 153 7.42 13.32 3.12
N GLY A 154 7.17 13.59 4.41
CA GLY A 154 6.37 14.73 4.86
C GLY A 154 6.95 16.06 4.40
N GLY A 155 8.27 16.22 4.41
CA GLY A 155 8.96 17.40 3.88
C GLY A 155 8.68 17.63 2.39
N ALA A 156 8.74 16.57 1.58
CA ALA A 156 8.43 16.63 0.14
C ALA A 156 6.96 17.00 -0.11
N LEU A 157 6.03 16.37 0.62
CA LEU A 157 4.60 16.69 0.52
C LEU A 157 4.30 18.13 0.95
N ALA A 158 4.91 18.62 2.04
CA ALA A 158 4.77 20.02 2.47
C ALA A 158 5.28 21.00 1.40
N GLY A 159 6.37 20.66 0.72
CA GLY A 159 6.86 21.41 -0.45
C GLY A 159 5.82 21.51 -1.56
N ARG A 160 5.16 20.39 -1.88
CA ARG A 160 4.10 20.36 -2.90
C ARG A 160 2.84 21.14 -2.46
N VAL A 161 2.46 21.06 -1.19
CA VAL A 161 1.34 21.83 -0.63
C VAL A 161 1.61 23.33 -0.75
N ARG A 162 2.81 23.79 -0.39
CA ARG A 162 3.22 25.20 -0.55
C ARG A 162 3.21 25.64 -2.00
N ALA A 163 3.76 24.82 -2.90
CA ALA A 163 3.83 25.11 -4.33
C ALA A 163 2.46 25.15 -5.01
N ALA A 164 1.44 24.54 -4.42
CA ALA A 164 0.08 24.59 -4.96
C ALA A 164 -0.49 26.02 -5.01
N GLY A 165 -0.06 26.92 -4.11
CA GLY A 165 -0.47 28.32 -4.10
C GLY A 165 -1.98 28.57 -3.90
N SER A 166 -2.77 27.50 -3.71
CA SER A 166 -4.22 27.47 -3.60
C SER A 166 -4.64 26.56 -2.45
N ARG A 167 -5.96 26.47 -2.21
CA ARG A 167 -6.54 25.55 -1.21
C ARG A 167 -6.23 24.11 -1.58
N VAL A 168 -5.86 23.30 -0.59
CA VAL A 168 -5.49 21.89 -0.77
C VAL A 168 -6.35 21.01 0.12
N ALA A 169 -6.82 19.90 -0.42
CA ALA A 169 -7.30 18.77 0.36
C ALA A 169 -6.39 17.57 0.12
N ILE A 170 -6.17 16.76 1.15
CA ILE A 170 -5.34 15.56 1.06
C ILE A 170 -6.21 14.34 1.32
N VAL A 171 -6.19 13.37 0.41
CA VAL A 171 -6.77 12.04 0.58
C VAL A 171 -5.63 11.04 0.68
N ALA A 172 -5.34 10.59 1.89
CA ALA A 172 -4.15 9.81 2.19
C ALA A 172 -4.51 8.39 2.60
N HIS A 173 -3.95 7.41 1.92
CA HIS A 173 -4.14 5.99 2.21
C HIS A 173 -2.99 5.44 3.05
N SER A 174 -3.31 4.66 4.10
CA SER A 174 -2.32 3.89 4.85
C SER A 174 -1.16 4.76 5.37
N MET A 175 0.10 4.41 5.08
CA MET A 175 1.30 5.17 5.42
C MET A 175 1.24 6.62 4.90
N GLY A 176 0.55 6.87 3.77
CA GLY A 176 0.36 8.20 3.23
C GLY A 176 -0.28 9.17 4.24
N GLY A 177 -1.12 8.66 5.15
CA GLY A 177 -1.69 9.46 6.24
C GLY A 177 -0.66 9.89 7.28
N LEU A 178 0.36 9.07 7.56
CA LEU A 178 1.49 9.46 8.41
C LEU A 178 2.37 10.49 7.69
N VAL A 179 2.60 10.32 6.38
CA VAL A 179 3.31 11.29 5.53
C VAL A 179 2.57 12.64 5.53
N ALA A 180 1.24 12.63 5.40
CA ALA A 180 0.43 13.85 5.47
C ALA A 180 0.52 14.51 6.85
N ARG A 181 0.46 13.76 7.94
CA ARG A 181 0.65 14.28 9.30
C ARG A 181 2.04 14.87 9.51
N ALA A 182 3.08 14.21 8.96
CA ALA A 182 4.44 14.76 9.01
C ALA A 182 4.55 16.07 8.20
N ALA A 183 3.87 16.17 7.07
CA ALA A 183 3.81 17.42 6.29
C ALA A 183 3.12 18.53 7.05
N LEU A 184 1.98 18.26 7.71
CA LEU A 184 1.21 19.25 8.47
C LEU A 184 1.92 19.73 9.74
N ALA A 185 2.93 19.00 10.23
CA ALA A 185 3.78 19.46 11.33
C ALA A 185 4.78 20.55 10.90
N LEU A 186 4.93 20.80 9.58
CA LEU A 186 5.86 21.77 9.03
C LEU A 186 5.16 23.09 8.70
N ALA A 187 5.89 24.20 8.81
CA ALA A 187 5.37 25.52 8.47
C ALA A 187 4.95 25.64 6.99
N GLY A 188 3.97 26.50 6.73
CA GLY A 188 3.50 26.83 5.37
C GLY A 188 2.53 25.83 4.77
N THR A 189 1.85 25.02 5.59
CA THR A 189 0.80 24.07 5.18
C THR A 189 -0.61 24.48 5.64
N GLY A 190 -0.79 25.75 6.02
CA GLY A 190 -2.08 26.28 6.48
C GLY A 190 -3.18 26.33 5.41
N ASN A 191 -2.81 26.19 4.13
CA ASN A 191 -3.73 26.08 2.99
C ASN A 191 -4.36 24.69 2.84
N VAL A 192 -4.01 23.71 3.69
CA VAL A 192 -4.69 22.40 3.73
C VAL A 192 -5.99 22.54 4.52
N GLU A 193 -7.13 22.35 3.86
CA GLU A 193 -8.46 22.47 4.46
C GLU A 193 -9.04 21.16 4.95
N ARG A 194 -8.66 20.05 4.33
CA ARG A 194 -9.15 18.71 4.66
C ARG A 194 -8.03 17.68 4.56
N LEU A 195 -8.01 16.77 5.52
CA LEU A 195 -7.19 15.57 5.51
C LEU A 195 -8.08 14.34 5.74
N VAL A 196 -8.35 13.60 4.65
CA VAL A 196 -9.12 12.36 4.68
C VAL A 196 -8.14 11.20 4.78
N LEU A 197 -8.22 10.45 5.87
CA LEU A 197 -7.29 9.38 6.23
C LEU A 197 -7.96 8.02 6.00
N LEU A 198 -7.52 7.28 4.99
CA LEU A 198 -8.06 5.98 4.62
C LEU A 198 -7.19 4.87 5.22
N GLY A 199 -7.65 4.21 6.28
CA GLY A 199 -6.94 3.10 6.93
C GLY A 199 -5.53 3.45 7.44
N THR A 200 -5.29 4.68 7.87
CA THR A 200 -3.97 5.14 8.33
C THR A 200 -3.59 4.49 9.66
N PRO A 201 -2.43 3.83 9.75
CA PRO A 201 -1.96 3.18 10.99
C PRO A 201 -1.33 4.20 11.94
N HIS A 202 -2.12 5.00 12.66
CA HIS A 202 -1.62 6.05 13.55
C HIS A 202 -0.73 5.54 14.68
N CYS A 203 -1.03 4.34 15.17
CA CYS A 203 -0.22 3.62 16.18
C CYS A 203 0.61 2.48 15.57
N GLY A 204 0.75 2.44 14.24
CA GLY A 204 1.49 1.41 13.52
C GLY A 204 0.64 0.18 13.13
N SER A 205 1.29 -0.80 12.51
CA SER A 205 0.68 -2.06 12.06
C SER A 205 1.64 -3.23 12.28
N PHE A 206 1.10 -4.37 12.71
CA PHE A 206 1.86 -5.61 12.85
C PHE A 206 2.34 -6.17 11.50
N ALA A 207 1.77 -5.70 10.38
CA ALA A 207 2.28 -6.01 9.04
C ALA A 207 3.75 -5.60 8.87
N ALA A 208 4.20 -4.51 9.51
CA ALA A 208 5.59 -4.08 9.51
C ALA A 208 6.50 -5.09 10.23
N VAL A 209 6.07 -5.62 11.38
CA VAL A 209 6.78 -6.68 12.10
C VAL A 209 6.88 -7.93 11.22
N GLN A 210 5.78 -8.36 10.64
CA GLN A 210 5.72 -9.51 9.74
C GLN A 210 6.60 -9.32 8.50
N ALA A 211 6.70 -8.09 7.96
CA ALA A 211 7.55 -7.79 6.81
C ALA A 211 9.03 -7.97 7.15
N VAL A 212 9.50 -7.45 8.29
CA VAL A 212 10.86 -7.67 8.78
C VAL A 212 11.13 -9.15 9.06
N ARG A 213 10.12 -9.90 9.53
CA ARG A 213 10.22 -11.34 9.82
C ARG A 213 10.08 -12.25 8.58
N GLY A 214 9.80 -11.69 7.40
CA GLY A 214 9.54 -12.47 6.18
C GLY A 214 8.20 -13.23 6.19
N THR A 215 7.28 -12.87 7.07
CA THR A 215 6.00 -13.55 7.25
C THR A 215 4.80 -12.74 6.77
N TYR A 216 5.01 -11.50 6.34
CA TYR A 216 3.96 -10.67 5.73
C TYR A 216 3.53 -11.21 4.36
N ALA A 217 2.23 -11.15 4.06
CA ALA A 217 1.65 -11.70 2.84
C ALA A 217 2.34 -11.20 1.56
N VAL A 218 2.64 -9.90 1.46
CA VAL A 218 3.34 -9.30 0.32
C VAL A 218 4.71 -9.93 0.14
N VAL A 219 5.53 -9.97 1.19
CA VAL A 219 6.91 -10.50 1.14
C VAL A 219 6.88 -11.96 0.69
N ARG A 220 5.95 -12.76 1.24
CA ARG A 220 5.81 -14.17 0.86
C ARG A 220 5.33 -14.36 -0.58
N LYS A 221 4.39 -13.53 -1.06
CA LYS A 221 3.93 -13.60 -2.45
C LYS A 221 5.01 -13.18 -3.43
N VAL A 222 5.75 -12.11 -3.11
CA VAL A 222 6.91 -11.67 -3.90
C VAL A 222 8.00 -12.76 -3.94
N ALA A 223 8.29 -13.40 -2.80
CA ALA A 223 9.22 -14.53 -2.74
C ALA A 223 8.78 -15.73 -3.62
N ARG A 224 7.49 -15.91 -3.83
CA ARG A 224 6.99 -16.97 -4.74
C ARG A 224 7.27 -16.65 -6.20
N LEU A 225 7.37 -15.38 -6.58
CA LEU A 225 7.75 -14.96 -7.93
C LEU A 225 9.26 -15.02 -8.12
N ALA A 226 10.03 -14.59 -7.12
CA ALA A 226 11.49 -14.56 -7.18
C ALA A 226 12.05 -15.98 -7.42
N ALA A 227 12.96 -16.13 -8.39
CA ALA A 227 13.47 -17.44 -8.79
C ALA A 227 14.18 -18.15 -7.62
N GLU A 228 15.12 -17.46 -6.96
CA GLU A 228 16.00 -18.06 -5.94
C GLU A 228 15.73 -17.55 -4.52
N ALA A 229 15.23 -16.31 -4.36
CA ALA A 229 15.07 -15.71 -3.05
C ALA A 229 13.94 -16.33 -2.24
N SER A 230 14.17 -16.54 -0.95
CA SER A 230 13.15 -16.89 0.04
C SER A 230 12.49 -15.64 0.62
N ALA A 231 11.38 -15.79 1.33
CA ALA A 231 10.75 -14.67 2.03
C ALA A 231 11.66 -14.13 3.14
N GLU A 232 12.43 -15.01 3.79
CA GLU A 232 13.38 -14.65 4.82
C GLU A 232 14.57 -13.87 4.25
N SER A 233 15.14 -14.30 3.11
CA SER A 233 16.24 -13.58 2.46
C SER A 233 15.80 -12.21 1.96
N LEU A 234 14.62 -12.11 1.31
CA LEU A 234 14.05 -10.83 0.90
C LEU A 234 13.80 -9.90 2.10
N ALA A 235 13.28 -10.43 3.20
CA ALA A 235 13.08 -9.66 4.43
C ALA A 235 14.40 -9.15 4.98
N ALA A 236 15.40 -10.01 5.14
CA ALA A 236 16.68 -9.67 5.75
C ALA A 236 17.51 -8.70 4.90
N GLU A 237 17.51 -8.89 3.57
CA GLU A 237 18.42 -8.18 2.67
C GLU A 237 17.80 -6.94 2.03
N ILE A 238 16.47 -6.91 1.87
CA ILE A 238 15.77 -5.84 1.16
C ILE A 238 14.78 -5.13 2.08
N PHE A 239 13.70 -5.78 2.51
CA PHE A 239 12.62 -5.11 3.22
C PHE A 239 13.06 -4.51 4.56
N SER A 240 13.92 -5.20 5.34
CA SER A 240 14.46 -4.66 6.59
C SER A 240 15.35 -3.43 6.42
N THR A 241 15.68 -3.05 5.19
CA THR A 241 16.50 -1.86 4.91
C THR A 241 15.68 -0.58 4.84
N PHE A 242 14.36 -0.65 4.71
CA PHE A 242 13.50 0.52 4.50
C PHE A 242 13.17 1.25 5.80
N PRO A 243 13.62 2.51 6.01
CA PRO A 243 13.28 3.30 7.19
C PRO A 243 11.77 3.42 7.43
N SER A 244 10.97 3.62 6.36
CA SER A 244 9.51 3.75 6.46
C SER A 244 8.83 2.56 7.11
N LEU A 245 9.37 1.35 6.91
CA LEU A 245 8.82 0.14 7.51
C LEU A 245 8.91 0.18 9.04
N TYR A 246 9.95 0.81 9.58
CA TYR A 246 10.12 1.01 11.03
C TYR A 246 9.23 2.12 11.57
N ASP A 247 8.94 3.15 10.76
CA ASP A 247 7.95 4.17 11.11
C ASP A 247 6.53 3.58 11.25
N LEU A 248 6.27 2.42 10.63
CA LEU A 248 5.02 1.67 10.72
C LEU A 248 4.98 0.65 11.87
N MET A 249 6.04 0.50 12.68
CA MET A 249 6.04 -0.45 13.80
C MET A 249 4.96 -0.11 14.83
N PRO A 250 4.24 -1.11 15.38
CA PRO A 250 3.21 -0.86 16.38
C PRO A 250 3.79 -0.27 17.67
N VAL A 251 3.07 0.67 18.27
CA VAL A 251 3.40 1.27 19.57
C VAL A 251 2.17 1.27 20.44
N GLY A 252 2.33 0.96 21.73
CA GLY A 252 1.23 0.92 22.69
C GLY A 252 0.21 -0.20 22.46
N ALA A 253 0.51 -1.14 21.58
CA ALA A 253 -0.40 -2.22 21.20
C ALA A 253 -0.18 -3.52 22.02
N GLY A 254 0.31 -3.40 23.25
CA GLY A 254 0.57 -4.52 24.16
C GLY A 254 1.84 -4.35 24.96
N PRO A 255 2.24 -5.38 25.75
CA PRO A 255 3.40 -5.30 26.65
C PRO A 255 4.75 -5.36 25.92
N THR A 256 4.78 -5.78 24.66
CA THR A 256 6.01 -5.95 23.89
C THR A 256 6.40 -4.63 23.20
N ASP A 257 7.51 -4.05 23.60
CA ASP A 257 8.08 -2.88 22.91
C ASP A 257 8.82 -3.32 21.64
N LEU A 258 8.14 -3.27 20.52
CA LEU A 258 8.67 -3.68 19.22
C LEU A 258 9.72 -2.71 18.64
N LEU A 259 9.93 -1.55 19.26
CA LEU A 259 11.05 -0.64 18.98
C LEU A 259 12.31 -0.93 19.81
N ASP A 260 12.28 -1.98 20.65
CA ASP A 260 13.46 -2.55 21.31
C ASP A 260 13.88 -3.85 20.61
N ALA A 261 15.08 -3.88 20.05
CA ALA A 261 15.60 -5.07 19.36
C ALA A 261 15.62 -6.32 20.26
N ARG A 262 15.77 -6.15 21.58
CA ARG A 262 15.79 -7.25 22.56
C ARG A 262 14.42 -7.95 22.68
N ALA A 263 13.34 -7.28 22.29
CA ALA A 263 12.01 -7.87 22.28
C ALA A 263 11.79 -8.87 21.13
N TRP A 264 12.69 -8.88 20.14
CA TRP A 264 12.55 -9.74 18.96
C TRP A 264 13.12 -11.16 19.23
N PRO A 265 12.51 -12.20 18.62
CA PRO A 265 13.06 -13.56 18.70
C PRO A 265 14.47 -13.62 18.13
N PRO A 266 15.38 -14.42 18.72
CA PRO A 266 16.79 -14.47 18.30
C PRO A 266 17.00 -15.16 16.94
N THR A 267 16.00 -15.94 16.48
CA THR A 267 16.06 -16.68 15.21
C THR A 267 15.34 -15.96 14.09
N GLY A 268 15.74 -16.23 12.84
CA GLY A 268 15.15 -15.64 11.62
C GLY A 268 15.60 -14.19 11.39
N PRO A 269 14.99 -13.50 10.40
CA PRO A 269 15.33 -12.12 10.04
C PRO A 269 15.19 -11.18 11.24
N GLN A 270 16.17 -10.29 11.42
CA GLN A 270 16.27 -9.35 12.54
C GLN A 270 16.00 -7.92 12.10
N PRO A 271 15.43 -7.07 12.97
CA PRO A 271 15.30 -5.65 12.70
C PRO A 271 16.67 -4.96 12.76
N ARG A 272 16.80 -3.86 12.04
CA ARG A 272 17.97 -2.99 12.12
C ARG A 272 17.83 -2.06 13.33
N THR A 273 18.66 -2.23 14.34
CA THR A 273 18.58 -1.48 15.60
C THR A 273 18.60 0.04 15.39
N ALA A 274 19.46 0.53 14.50
CA ALA A 274 19.52 1.96 14.19
C ALA A 274 18.20 2.51 13.62
N LEU A 275 17.47 1.73 12.79
CA LEU A 275 16.18 2.13 12.24
C LEU A 275 15.07 2.07 13.29
N LEU A 276 15.09 1.13 14.24
CA LEU A 276 14.17 1.12 15.38
C LEU A 276 14.34 2.38 16.25
N GLN A 277 15.58 2.78 16.51
CA GLN A 277 15.90 4.01 17.26
C GLN A 277 15.44 5.27 16.53
N ALA A 278 15.70 5.36 15.21
CA ALA A 278 15.27 6.47 14.38
C ALA A 278 13.74 6.59 14.33
N ALA A 279 13.01 5.48 14.17
CA ALA A 279 11.56 5.46 14.17
C ALA A 279 10.97 5.92 15.52
N ARG A 280 11.59 5.53 16.64
CA ARG A 280 11.19 6.01 17.98
C ARG A 280 11.28 7.53 18.07
N ALA A 281 12.39 8.12 17.59
CA ALA A 281 12.61 9.56 17.59
C ALA A 281 11.66 10.32 16.64
N ALA A 282 11.24 9.70 15.52
CA ALA A 282 10.39 10.33 14.51
C ALA A 282 8.92 10.50 14.95
N ARG A 283 8.42 9.66 15.86
CA ARG A 283 7.00 9.62 16.24
C ARG A 283 6.47 10.90 16.82
N GLY A 284 7.26 11.65 17.59
CA GLY A 284 6.87 12.95 18.13
C GLY A 284 6.80 14.08 17.10
N ARG A 285 7.12 13.80 15.82
CA ARG A 285 7.16 14.80 14.75
C ARG A 285 5.92 14.79 13.84
N LEU A 286 4.89 14.04 14.20
CA LEU A 286 3.62 14.01 13.47
C LEU A 286 2.67 15.08 14.04
N ALA A 287 2.01 15.86 13.17
CA ALA A 287 1.02 16.82 13.61
C ALA A 287 -0.05 16.16 14.50
N PRO A 288 -0.43 16.79 15.62
CA PRO A 288 -1.59 16.38 16.38
C PRO A 288 -2.86 16.53 15.52
N PRO A 289 -3.94 15.80 15.86
CA PRO A 289 -5.20 15.97 15.15
C PRO A 289 -5.82 17.35 15.38
N ASP A 290 -6.50 17.86 14.35
CA ASP A 290 -7.31 19.07 14.40
C ASP A 290 -8.62 18.85 13.59
N GLU A 291 -9.41 19.91 13.41
CA GLU A 291 -10.72 19.88 12.73
C GLU A 291 -10.68 19.51 11.26
N ARG A 292 -9.51 19.55 10.63
CA ARG A 292 -9.30 19.16 9.22
C ARG A 292 -9.32 17.65 9.02
N PHE A 293 -9.08 16.87 10.08
CA PHE A 293 -8.87 15.43 10.02
C PHE A 293 -10.19 14.66 10.03
N ILE A 294 -10.29 13.68 9.16
CA ILE A 294 -11.40 12.70 9.14
C ILE A 294 -10.85 11.31 8.82
N ASN A 295 -11.16 10.32 9.68
CA ASN A 295 -10.78 8.94 9.45
C ASN A 295 -11.87 8.18 8.69
N ILE A 296 -11.46 7.37 7.72
CA ILE A 296 -12.26 6.27 7.16
C ILE A 296 -11.52 4.97 7.48
N VAL A 297 -12.10 4.18 8.38
CA VAL A 297 -11.47 3.01 8.99
C VAL A 297 -12.01 1.74 8.35
N GLY A 298 -11.14 0.93 7.75
CA GLY A 298 -11.51 -0.39 7.26
C GLY A 298 -11.67 -1.39 8.41
N VAL A 299 -12.70 -2.25 8.36
CA VAL A 299 -13.05 -3.18 9.45
C VAL A 299 -13.62 -4.49 8.93
N GLY A 300 -13.69 -5.49 9.81
CA GLY A 300 -14.36 -6.76 9.54
C GLY A 300 -13.49 -7.78 8.82
N GLN A 301 -12.22 -7.49 8.56
CA GLN A 301 -11.25 -8.40 7.97
C GLN A 301 -10.39 -9.06 9.05
N GLU A 302 -9.91 -10.28 8.77
CA GLU A 302 -8.97 -10.96 9.64
C GLU A 302 -7.64 -10.17 9.68
N THR A 303 -7.30 -9.64 10.85
CA THR A 303 -6.22 -8.69 11.05
C THR A 303 -5.38 -9.11 12.26
N VAL A 304 -4.06 -9.01 12.15
CA VAL A 304 -3.17 -9.17 13.31
C VAL A 304 -3.37 -7.98 14.25
N THR A 305 -3.86 -8.24 15.45
CA THR A 305 -4.16 -7.21 16.46
C THR A 305 -3.25 -7.24 17.68
N ALA A 306 -2.45 -8.31 17.82
CA ALA A 306 -1.43 -8.43 18.88
C ALA A 306 -0.31 -9.36 18.44
N VAL A 307 0.84 -9.22 19.08
CA VAL A 307 1.98 -10.13 18.98
C VAL A 307 2.55 -10.41 20.37
N ALA A 308 2.96 -11.64 20.59
CA ALA A 308 3.70 -12.05 21.77
C ALA A 308 4.94 -12.83 21.35
N ARG A 309 6.07 -12.60 22.03
CA ARG A 309 7.24 -13.45 21.89
C ARG A 309 7.02 -14.72 22.70
N ARG A 310 7.18 -15.88 22.07
CA ARG A 310 7.13 -17.20 22.67
C ARG A 310 8.42 -17.94 22.33
N HIS A 311 9.33 -18.07 23.31
CA HIS A 311 10.67 -18.63 23.08
C HIS A 311 11.40 -17.95 21.92
N ASP A 312 11.62 -18.69 20.84
CA ASP A 312 12.36 -18.27 19.64
C ASP A 312 11.46 -17.76 18.51
N ASP A 313 10.17 -17.53 18.79
CA ASP A 313 9.20 -17.22 17.75
C ASP A 313 8.25 -16.09 18.17
N PHE A 314 7.68 -15.38 17.20
CA PHE A 314 6.51 -14.55 17.42
C PHE A 314 5.24 -15.35 17.20
N VAL A 315 4.24 -15.12 18.05
CA VAL A 315 2.86 -15.60 17.90
C VAL A 315 1.96 -14.40 17.74
N TYR A 316 1.29 -14.33 16.62
CA TYR A 316 0.35 -13.28 16.25
C TYR A 316 -1.06 -13.68 16.61
N THR A 317 -1.82 -12.76 17.19
CA THR A 317 -3.26 -12.92 17.43
C THR A 317 -4.02 -12.21 16.33
N LEU A 318 -4.88 -12.95 15.64
CA LEU A 318 -5.71 -12.44 14.55
C LEU A 318 -7.16 -12.31 15.05
N THR A 319 -7.78 -11.19 14.72
CA THR A 319 -9.20 -10.92 15.02
C THR A 319 -9.85 -10.26 13.80
N ARG A 320 -11.17 -10.06 13.83
CA ARG A 320 -11.87 -9.28 12.80
C ARG A 320 -11.96 -7.78 13.13
N HIS A 321 -11.08 -7.27 14.01
CA HIS A 321 -11.03 -5.87 14.43
C HIS A 321 -10.03 -5.06 13.62
N GLY A 322 -10.14 -5.06 12.28
CA GLY A 322 -9.30 -4.32 11.35
C GLY A 322 -9.67 -4.61 9.91
N ASP A 323 -8.82 -4.13 9.01
CA ASP A 323 -9.01 -4.17 7.57
C ASP A 323 -8.14 -5.23 6.84
N GLY A 324 -7.51 -6.13 7.58
CA GLY A 324 -6.58 -7.14 7.08
C GLY A 324 -5.11 -6.74 7.20
N THR A 325 -4.81 -5.45 7.37
CA THR A 325 -3.46 -4.91 7.50
C THR A 325 -3.32 -4.06 8.76
N VAL A 326 -4.26 -3.18 9.02
CA VAL A 326 -4.25 -2.21 10.12
C VAL A 326 -5.34 -2.56 11.14
N PRO A 327 -4.99 -2.74 12.42
CA PRO A 327 -5.99 -2.86 13.47
C PRO A 327 -6.87 -1.60 13.54
N ALA A 328 -8.18 -1.75 13.71
CA ALA A 328 -9.09 -0.61 13.82
C ALA A 328 -8.70 0.35 14.94
N ALA A 329 -8.22 -0.17 16.07
CA ALA A 329 -7.71 0.64 17.17
C ALA A 329 -6.51 1.52 16.79
N SER A 330 -5.67 1.05 15.84
CA SER A 330 -4.54 1.82 15.31
C SER A 330 -4.95 2.85 14.26
N ALA A 331 -6.07 2.61 13.56
CA ALA A 331 -6.57 3.51 12.53
C ALA A 331 -7.47 4.63 13.09
N VAL A 332 -7.92 4.53 14.32
CA VAL A 332 -8.70 5.56 15.00
C VAL A 332 -7.74 6.54 15.69
N LEU A 333 -7.87 7.81 15.37
CA LEU A 333 -7.14 8.88 16.03
C LEU A 333 -8.08 9.59 17.03
N ALA A 334 -7.66 9.68 18.29
CA ALA A 334 -8.47 10.28 19.35
C ALA A 334 -8.88 11.71 19.01
N GLY A 335 -10.14 12.07 19.27
CA GLY A 335 -10.69 13.38 18.95
C GLY A 335 -11.06 13.61 17.48
N VAL A 336 -10.73 12.65 16.58
CA VAL A 336 -11.04 12.74 15.15
C VAL A 336 -12.31 12.00 14.81
N ARG A 337 -13.18 12.64 14.04
CA ARG A 337 -14.38 12.00 13.49
C ARG A 337 -14.02 10.79 12.63
N SER A 338 -14.62 9.65 12.89
CA SER A 338 -14.36 8.39 12.19
C SER A 338 -15.61 7.85 11.52
N ALA A 339 -15.45 7.32 10.32
CA ALA A 339 -16.45 6.54 9.60
C ALA A 339 -15.88 5.14 9.28
N TYR A 340 -16.70 4.11 9.25
CA TYR A 340 -16.24 2.72 9.19
C TYR A 340 -16.74 2.04 7.91
N ALA A 341 -15.83 1.38 7.18
CA ALA A 341 -16.10 0.62 5.97
C ALA A 341 -15.77 -0.86 6.16
N ARG A 342 -16.67 -1.76 5.79
CA ARG A 342 -16.43 -3.22 5.86
C ARG A 342 -15.69 -3.70 4.61
N VAL A 343 -14.49 -3.20 4.38
CA VAL A 343 -13.65 -3.51 3.23
C VAL A 343 -12.23 -3.84 3.66
N ALA A 344 -11.49 -4.53 2.80
CA ALA A 344 -10.08 -4.78 3.00
C ALA A 344 -9.25 -3.50 2.84
N HIS A 345 -8.05 -3.48 3.41
CA HIS A 345 -7.12 -2.36 3.36
C HIS A 345 -6.86 -1.85 1.94
N SER A 346 -6.59 -2.77 1.02
CA SER A 346 -6.38 -2.47 -0.40
C SER A 346 -7.62 -1.95 -1.12
N ASP A 347 -8.82 -2.26 -0.60
CA ASP A 347 -10.08 -1.86 -1.22
C ASP A 347 -10.56 -0.47 -0.78
N LEU A 348 -9.99 0.10 0.29
CA LEU A 348 -10.33 1.46 0.72
C LEU A 348 -10.20 2.52 -0.39
N THR A 349 -9.32 2.30 -1.36
CA THR A 349 -9.11 3.19 -2.50
C THR A 349 -9.88 2.77 -3.77
N ARG A 350 -10.54 1.60 -3.74
CA ARG A 350 -11.25 1.04 -4.90
C ARG A 350 -12.76 0.94 -4.69
N ASP A 351 -13.19 0.90 -3.42
CA ASP A 351 -14.61 0.72 -3.07
C ASP A 351 -15.44 1.98 -3.44
N PRO A 352 -16.54 1.82 -4.19
CA PRO A 352 -17.34 2.95 -4.65
C PRO A 352 -18.06 3.70 -3.52
N VAL A 353 -18.40 3.02 -2.42
CA VAL A 353 -19.06 3.66 -1.27
C VAL A 353 -18.05 4.51 -0.49
N VAL A 354 -16.82 4.01 -0.34
CA VAL A 354 -15.71 4.78 0.26
C VAL A 354 -15.39 5.99 -0.63
N ALA A 355 -15.27 5.81 -1.96
CA ALA A 355 -15.01 6.92 -2.87
C ALA A 355 -16.10 8.00 -2.79
N ALA A 356 -17.38 7.59 -2.72
CA ALA A 356 -18.50 8.52 -2.54
C ALA A 356 -18.48 9.21 -1.18
N ALA A 357 -18.07 8.51 -0.12
CA ALA A 357 -17.88 9.09 1.21
C ALA A 357 -16.76 10.14 1.21
N VAL A 358 -15.65 9.87 0.49
CA VAL A 358 -14.55 10.85 0.32
C VAL A 358 -15.05 12.12 -0.36
N VAL A 359 -15.85 12.00 -1.45
CA VAL A 359 -16.45 13.18 -2.11
C VAL A 359 -17.35 13.97 -1.16
N ASP A 360 -18.16 13.28 -0.35
CA ASP A 360 -19.02 13.93 0.64
C ASP A 360 -18.20 14.72 1.67
N VAL A 361 -17.12 14.09 2.18
CA VAL A 361 -16.20 14.72 3.16
C VAL A 361 -15.51 15.94 2.56
N LEU A 362 -14.98 15.82 1.34
CA LEU A 362 -14.29 16.93 0.66
C LEU A 362 -15.21 18.12 0.44
N ARG A 363 -16.48 17.89 0.14
CA ARG A 363 -17.46 18.96 -0.13
C ARG A 363 -18.15 19.53 1.11
N ARG A 364 -18.45 18.66 2.09
CA ARG A 364 -19.35 19.01 3.22
C ARG A 364 -18.69 18.83 4.61
N GLY A 365 -17.46 18.31 4.66
CA GLY A 365 -16.76 18.02 5.91
C GLY A 365 -17.29 16.79 6.68
N ALA A 366 -18.26 16.03 6.11
CA ALA A 366 -18.84 14.84 6.72
C ALA A 366 -19.46 13.94 5.68
N THR A 367 -19.71 12.67 6.06
CA THR A 367 -20.47 11.70 5.25
C THR A 367 -21.45 10.94 6.12
N THR A 368 -22.58 10.56 5.54
CA THR A 368 -23.57 9.64 6.11
C THR A 368 -23.59 8.29 5.39
N ARG A 369 -22.74 8.10 4.37
CA ARG A 369 -22.67 6.86 3.58
C ARG A 369 -22.04 5.72 4.34
N LEU A 370 -21.24 6.02 5.33
CA LEU A 370 -20.55 5.06 6.18
C LEU A 370 -21.00 5.26 7.63
N PRO A 371 -21.18 4.18 8.42
CA PRO A 371 -21.55 4.32 9.83
C PRO A 371 -20.46 5.01 10.64
N GLY A 372 -20.85 5.89 11.56
CA GLY A 372 -19.95 6.58 12.48
C GLY A 372 -19.48 5.74 13.68
N LYS A 373 -19.99 4.50 13.81
CA LYS A 373 -19.60 3.55 14.86
C LYS A 373 -19.45 2.16 14.29
N TRP A 374 -18.49 1.41 14.82
CA TRP A 374 -18.29 0.01 14.52
C TRP A 374 -18.40 -0.83 15.79
N LEU A 375 -19.30 -1.80 15.78
CA LEU A 375 -19.43 -2.80 16.84
C LEU A 375 -19.05 -4.16 16.24
N SER A 376 -17.96 -4.73 16.69
CA SER A 376 -17.58 -6.08 16.29
C SER A 376 -18.45 -7.08 17.05
N GLY A 377 -19.21 -7.88 16.32
CA GLY A 377 -19.98 -8.98 16.88
C GLY A 377 -19.16 -10.24 17.20
N SER A 378 -17.90 -10.31 16.79
CA SER A 378 -17.07 -11.51 16.94
C SER A 378 -15.99 -11.32 18.00
N ARG A 379 -15.97 -12.21 19.01
CA ARG A 379 -14.86 -12.37 19.96
C ARG A 379 -13.85 -13.45 19.53
N ALA A 380 -14.08 -14.09 18.38
CA ALA A 380 -13.19 -15.13 17.89
C ALA A 380 -11.80 -14.57 17.58
N CYS A 381 -10.79 -15.25 18.06
CA CYS A 381 -9.40 -14.98 17.73
C CYS A 381 -8.69 -16.27 17.31
N THR A 382 -7.74 -16.13 16.41
CA THR A 382 -6.87 -17.21 15.96
C THR A 382 -5.42 -16.82 16.26
N GLN A 383 -4.60 -17.80 16.62
CA GLN A 383 -3.17 -17.59 16.82
C GLN A 383 -2.37 -18.28 15.73
N VAL A 384 -1.33 -17.61 15.22
CA VAL A 384 -0.43 -18.15 14.23
C VAL A 384 1.00 -17.70 14.53
N SER A 385 1.97 -18.62 14.43
CA SER A 385 3.38 -18.29 14.66
C SER A 385 4.10 -17.94 13.36
N ASP A 386 5.26 -17.25 13.45
CA ASP A 386 6.19 -17.04 12.34
C ASP A 386 6.47 -18.36 11.62
N ARG A 387 6.76 -19.41 12.40
CA ARG A 387 7.06 -20.76 11.85
C ARG A 387 5.91 -21.34 11.02
N GLN A 388 4.68 -21.20 11.50
CA GLN A 388 3.49 -21.63 10.75
C GLN A 388 3.31 -20.83 9.46
N LEU A 389 3.49 -19.50 9.53
CA LEU A 389 3.38 -18.62 8.37
C LEU A 389 4.46 -18.92 7.31
N ARG A 390 5.69 -19.22 7.73
CA ARG A 390 6.77 -19.60 6.80
C ARG A 390 6.48 -20.90 6.05
N ARG A 391 5.93 -21.92 6.72
CA ARG A 391 5.59 -23.20 6.12
C ARG A 391 4.46 -23.13 5.09
N SER A 392 3.53 -22.18 5.25
CA SER A 392 2.29 -22.16 4.47
C SER A 392 2.44 -21.71 3.01
N HIS A 393 3.61 -21.19 2.56
CA HIS A 393 3.75 -20.54 1.23
C HIS A 393 5.12 -20.77 0.57
N ALA A 394 5.70 -21.96 0.70
CA ALA A 394 7.03 -22.25 0.14
C ALA A 394 7.04 -22.49 -1.40
N ARG A 395 5.88 -22.75 -2.04
CA ARG A 395 5.84 -23.14 -3.44
C ARG A 395 5.99 -21.93 -4.39
N LYS A 396 6.98 -22.02 -5.28
CA LYS A 396 7.21 -21.00 -6.33
C LYS A 396 6.06 -20.96 -7.34
N VAL A 397 5.89 -19.81 -7.98
CA VAL A 397 4.91 -19.58 -9.05
C VAL A 397 5.68 -19.36 -10.34
N ASP A 398 5.36 -20.15 -11.35
CA ASP A 398 5.81 -19.87 -12.71
C ASP A 398 4.91 -18.77 -13.30
N TRP A 399 5.46 -17.56 -13.39
CA TRP A 399 4.73 -16.39 -13.89
C TRP A 399 4.31 -16.58 -15.36
N ALA A 400 5.15 -17.22 -16.17
CA ALA A 400 4.88 -17.44 -17.58
C ALA A 400 3.70 -18.40 -17.80
N ALA A 401 3.52 -19.38 -16.90
CA ALA A 401 2.44 -20.35 -16.95
C ALA A 401 1.08 -19.81 -16.48
N LEU A 402 1.04 -18.63 -15.82
CA LEU A 402 -0.21 -18.01 -15.38
C LEU A 402 -0.97 -17.39 -16.56
N THR A 403 -2.29 -17.54 -16.56
CA THR A 403 -3.17 -16.80 -17.47
C THR A 403 -3.11 -15.28 -17.14
N PRO A 404 -3.47 -14.41 -18.10
CA PRO A 404 -3.54 -12.96 -17.84
C PRO A 404 -4.41 -12.62 -16.64
N GLU A 405 -5.53 -13.31 -16.43
CA GLU A 405 -6.43 -13.11 -15.31
C GLU A 405 -5.77 -13.51 -13.96
N GLU A 406 -5.07 -14.62 -13.91
CA GLU A 406 -4.35 -15.06 -12.71
C GLU A 406 -3.21 -14.11 -12.37
N ARG A 407 -2.47 -13.60 -13.36
CA ARG A 407 -1.43 -12.57 -13.18
C ARG A 407 -2.02 -11.30 -12.57
N ARG A 408 -3.12 -10.81 -13.14
CA ARG A 408 -3.84 -9.65 -12.64
C ARG A 408 -4.30 -9.84 -11.19
N LEU A 409 -4.98 -10.94 -10.90
CA LEU A 409 -5.46 -11.26 -9.55
C LEU A 409 -4.32 -11.38 -8.55
N PHE A 410 -3.20 -11.95 -8.95
CA PHE A 410 -2.01 -12.04 -8.11
C PHE A 410 -1.50 -10.65 -7.68
N LEU A 411 -1.38 -9.72 -8.63
CA LEU A 411 -0.90 -8.37 -8.37
C LEU A 411 -1.91 -7.53 -7.56
N GLN A 412 -3.19 -7.58 -7.92
CA GLN A 412 -4.24 -6.83 -7.23
C GLN A 412 -4.40 -7.25 -5.76
N ASN A 413 -4.20 -8.54 -5.47
CA ASN A 413 -4.40 -9.10 -4.13
C ASN A 413 -3.08 -9.29 -3.38
N LEU A 414 -2.02 -8.58 -3.76
CA LEU A 414 -0.70 -8.75 -3.17
C LEU A 414 -0.72 -8.58 -1.64
N ASN A 415 -1.49 -7.63 -1.12
CA ASN A 415 -1.64 -7.33 0.30
C ASN A 415 -2.66 -8.20 1.04
N GLU A 416 -3.43 -9.04 0.34
CA GLU A 416 -4.48 -9.83 0.99
C GLU A 416 -3.94 -11.09 1.66
N PRO A 417 -4.54 -11.48 2.80
CA PRO A 417 -4.26 -12.78 3.40
C PRO A 417 -4.50 -13.91 2.39
N PRO A 418 -3.84 -15.06 2.56
CA PRO A 418 -3.80 -16.15 1.57
C PRO A 418 -5.11 -16.94 1.40
N GLN A 419 -6.26 -16.34 1.48
CA GLN A 419 -7.54 -16.99 1.20
C GLN A 419 -7.73 -17.28 -0.30
N PHE A 420 -6.89 -16.71 -1.16
CA PHE A 420 -6.89 -17.01 -2.59
C PHE A 420 -6.15 -18.32 -2.86
N LYS A 421 -6.90 -19.42 -2.96
CA LYS A 421 -6.42 -20.67 -3.58
C LYS A 421 -6.30 -20.41 -5.08
N LEU A 422 -5.12 -20.00 -5.56
CA LEU A 422 -4.78 -20.15 -6.96
C LEU A 422 -5.03 -21.63 -7.31
N ARG A 423 -5.98 -21.90 -8.20
CA ARG A 423 -6.12 -23.23 -8.80
C ARG A 423 -4.86 -23.46 -9.60
N VAL A 424 -3.96 -24.28 -9.07
CA VAL A 424 -2.81 -24.77 -9.83
C VAL A 424 -3.37 -25.74 -10.85
N PRO A 425 -3.22 -25.52 -12.16
CA PRO A 425 -3.57 -26.53 -13.16
C PRO A 425 -2.79 -27.81 -12.83
N GLY A 426 -3.48 -28.93 -12.64
CA GLY A 426 -2.86 -30.25 -12.39
C GLY A 426 -3.06 -30.85 -10.99
N ALA A 427 -3.70 -30.19 -10.03
CA ALA A 427 -4.10 -30.85 -8.78
C ALA A 427 -5.41 -31.63 -9.00
N ALA A 428 -5.31 -32.92 -9.23
CA ALA A 428 -6.43 -33.85 -9.34
C ALA A 428 -7.36 -33.73 -8.14
N ARG A 429 -8.66 -33.72 -8.39
CA ARG A 429 -9.72 -33.90 -7.38
C ARG A 429 -9.50 -35.19 -6.61
N GLY A 430 -9.06 -35.13 -5.39
CA GLY A 430 -8.87 -36.28 -4.53
C GLY A 430 -9.05 -35.96 -3.06
N ALA A 431 -10.15 -36.47 -2.54
CA ALA A 431 -10.52 -36.74 -1.16
C ALA A 431 -11.63 -35.86 -0.59
N ARG A 432 -12.82 -36.41 -0.70
CA ARG A 432 -13.95 -36.07 0.21
C ARG A 432 -13.52 -36.40 1.62
N CYS A 433 -13.52 -35.41 2.48
CA CYS A 433 -13.41 -35.60 3.93
C CYS A 433 -14.71 -36.29 4.39
N ARG A 434 -14.63 -37.57 4.80
CA ARG A 434 -15.70 -38.25 5.53
C ARG A 434 -15.73 -37.68 6.93
N ARG A 435 -16.93 -37.31 7.37
CA ARG A 435 -17.22 -37.01 8.77
C ARG A 435 -16.94 -38.26 9.63
N ALA A 436 -16.26 -38.09 10.71
CA ALA A 436 -16.35 -38.84 11.95
C ALA A 436 -16.27 -37.87 13.11
#